data_f63d597a1a5a1cf79fb29fc24db78ea3
#
_entry.id   f63d597a1a5a1cf79fb29fc24db78ea3
#
_cell.length_a   1.000
_cell.length_b   1.000
_cell.length_c   1.000
_cell.angle_alpha   90.00
_cell.angle_beta   90.00
_cell.angle_gamma   90.00
#
_symmetry.space_group_name_H-M   'P 1'
#
loop_
_entity.id
_entity.type
_entity.pdbx_description
1 polymer ?
#
loop_
_entity_poly.entity_id
_entity_poly.type
_entity_poly.pdbx_seq_one_letter_code
_entity_poly.pdbx_strand_id
1 'polypeptide(L)'
;MKNESREFEVELELKARVATRDIDDIMCTALEGGITGWCRAAKPVGKRLGEYGHEQIARGGSLVLYDAESSDKWELTLNKFLRGLALAIESGVSVTIDAESGYIDTSDVDGECADMIIRYALFGELIFG
;
A
#
# COMPACT_ATOMS: atom_id res chain seq x y z
N MET A 1 -0.89 -49.40 -11.18
CA MET A 1 -1.63 -48.64 -10.21
C MET A 1 -1.42 -47.16 -10.47
N LYS A 2 -2.49 -46.41 -10.61
CA LYS A 2 -2.39 -44.99 -10.87
C LYS A 2 -2.42 -44.22 -9.55
N ASN A 3 -1.46 -43.35 -9.39
CA ASN A 3 -1.52 -42.36 -8.33
C ASN A 3 -2.43 -41.20 -8.79
N GLU A 4 -3.54 -41.06 -8.11
CA GLU A 4 -4.43 -39.95 -8.37
C GLU A 4 -4.07 -38.83 -7.42
N SER A 5 -3.65 -37.72 -8.00
CA SER A 5 -3.40 -36.48 -7.27
C SER A 5 -4.69 -35.67 -7.26
N ARG A 6 -5.12 -35.27 -6.08
CA ARG A 6 -6.28 -34.42 -5.90
C ARG A 6 -5.87 -33.11 -5.25
N GLU A 7 -6.49 -32.04 -5.68
CA GLU A 7 -6.32 -30.74 -5.09
C GLU A 7 -7.61 -30.31 -4.42
N PHE A 8 -7.47 -29.70 -3.27
CA PHE A 8 -8.59 -29.19 -2.50
C PHE A 8 -8.34 -27.75 -2.13
N GLU A 9 -9.39 -26.93 -2.17
CA GLU A 9 -9.33 -25.54 -1.75
C GLU A 9 -10.02 -25.38 -0.42
N VAL A 10 -9.43 -24.59 0.44
CA VAL A 10 -10.05 -24.12 1.68
C VAL A 10 -10.08 -22.61 1.67
N GLU A 11 -11.19 -22.03 2.10
CA GLU A 11 -11.29 -20.60 2.25
C GLU A 11 -10.73 -20.19 3.60
N LEU A 12 -9.83 -19.24 3.57
CA LEU A 12 -9.22 -18.68 4.76
C LEU A 12 -9.48 -17.19 4.81
N GLU A 13 -9.95 -16.73 5.96
CA GLU A 13 -9.92 -15.29 6.26
C GLU A 13 -8.60 -14.99 6.96
N LEU A 14 -7.77 -14.20 6.29
CA LEU A 14 -6.51 -13.76 6.86
C LEU A 14 -6.66 -12.33 7.37
N LYS A 15 -6.33 -12.13 8.64
CA LYS A 15 -6.20 -10.82 9.23
C LYS A 15 -4.73 -10.56 9.49
N ALA A 16 -4.25 -9.44 8.95
CA ALA A 16 -2.89 -9.01 9.21
C ALA A 16 -2.91 -7.75 10.07
N ARG A 17 -1.91 -7.61 10.92
CA ARG A 17 -1.70 -6.41 11.73
C ARG A 17 -0.70 -5.50 11.05
N VAL A 18 -1.03 -4.22 11.03
CA VAL A 18 -0.19 -3.19 10.40
C VAL A 18 0.15 -2.16 11.46
N ALA A 19 1.42 -2.00 11.77
CA ALA A 19 1.87 -1.01 12.73
C ALA A 19 2.03 0.36 12.06
N THR A 20 2.00 1.41 12.85
CA THR A 20 2.23 2.79 12.39
C THR A 20 3.52 2.89 11.57
N ARG A 21 4.61 2.30 12.07
CA ARG A 21 5.91 2.34 11.37
C ARG A 21 5.87 1.64 10.02
N ASP A 22 5.05 0.59 9.87
CA ASP A 22 4.93 -0.12 8.59
C ASP A 22 4.30 0.77 7.53
N ILE A 23 3.27 1.51 7.91
CA ILE A 23 2.63 2.49 7.02
C ILE A 23 3.62 3.60 6.68
N ASP A 24 4.32 4.12 7.67
CA ASP A 24 5.34 5.16 7.45
C ASP A 24 6.44 4.67 6.49
N ASP A 25 6.90 3.43 6.66
CA ASP A 25 7.94 2.84 5.79
C ASP A 25 7.46 2.70 4.35
N ILE A 26 6.25 2.19 4.15
CA ILE A 26 5.68 2.07 2.80
C ILE A 26 5.48 3.45 2.17
N MET A 27 4.94 4.40 2.92
CA MET A 27 4.73 5.75 2.43
C MET A 27 6.05 6.46 2.11
N CYS A 28 7.06 6.28 2.94
CA CYS A 28 8.40 6.82 2.69
C CYS A 28 8.95 6.28 1.37
N THR A 29 8.90 4.97 1.17
CA THR A 29 9.36 4.32 -0.06
C THR A 29 8.58 4.82 -1.28
N ALA A 30 7.26 4.97 -1.14
CA ALA A 30 6.40 5.49 -2.21
C ALA A 30 6.78 6.92 -2.59
N LEU A 31 6.87 7.81 -1.62
CA LEU A 31 7.11 9.24 -1.86
C LEU A 31 8.53 9.54 -2.30
N GLU A 32 9.51 8.72 -1.90
CA GLU A 32 10.91 8.92 -2.27
C GLU A 32 11.30 8.31 -3.62
N GLY A 33 10.47 7.45 -4.18
CA GLY A 33 10.81 6.82 -5.46
C GLY A 33 9.69 6.05 -6.11
N GLY A 34 8.88 5.32 -5.32
CA GLY A 34 7.91 4.38 -5.87
C GLY A 34 6.89 5.01 -6.80
N ILE A 35 6.36 6.17 -6.47
CA ILE A 35 5.30 6.83 -7.26
C ILE A 35 5.80 8.06 -8.02
N THR A 36 7.07 8.41 -7.93
CA THR A 36 7.61 9.64 -8.51
C THR A 36 7.53 9.69 -10.04
N GLY A 37 7.39 8.54 -10.68
CA GLY A 37 7.21 8.49 -12.13
C GLY A 37 5.88 9.06 -12.61
N TRP A 38 4.85 9.05 -11.78
CA TRP A 38 3.53 9.57 -12.14
C TRP A 38 2.97 10.61 -11.16
N CYS A 39 3.55 10.74 -9.99
CA CYS A 39 3.13 11.71 -8.97
C CYS A 39 4.21 12.77 -8.80
N ARG A 40 3.86 14.03 -9.12
CA ARG A 40 4.83 15.14 -9.02
C ARG A 40 4.88 15.77 -7.64
N ALA A 41 3.84 15.61 -6.84
CA ALA A 41 3.78 16.20 -5.50
C ALA A 41 2.74 15.48 -4.64
N ALA A 42 3.00 15.42 -3.35
CA ALA A 42 2.07 14.93 -2.34
C ALA A 42 1.96 16.00 -1.25
N LYS A 43 0.75 16.49 -1.00
CA LYS A 43 0.54 17.58 -0.04
C LYS A 43 -0.46 17.20 1.02
N PRO A 44 -0.19 17.49 2.30
CA PRO A 44 -1.15 17.24 3.37
C PRO A 44 -2.44 18.02 3.16
N VAL A 45 -3.55 17.38 3.50
CA VAL A 45 -4.84 18.06 3.57
C VAL A 45 -5.00 18.59 5.00
N GLY A 46 -5.15 19.90 5.13
CA GLY A 46 -5.27 20.53 6.43
C GLY A 46 -3.97 20.50 7.23
N LYS A 47 -4.09 20.22 8.53
CA LYS A 47 -2.96 20.24 9.44
C LYS A 47 -1.99 19.09 9.18
N ARG A 48 -0.71 19.40 9.19
CA ARG A 48 0.36 18.41 9.12
C ARG A 48 0.44 17.62 10.43
N LEU A 49 0.40 16.30 10.31
CA LEU A 49 0.44 15.37 11.43
C LEU A 49 1.76 14.60 11.39
N GLY A 50 2.68 14.93 12.19
CA GLY A 50 4.00 14.34 12.19
C GLY A 50 5.05 15.29 11.63
N GLU A 51 6.28 14.83 11.56
CA GLU A 51 7.43 15.64 11.15
C GLU A 51 7.62 15.66 9.64
N TYR A 52 7.40 14.51 9.00
CA TYR A 52 7.63 14.33 7.57
C TYR A 52 6.34 13.99 6.84
N GLY A 53 6.29 14.31 5.54
CA GLY A 53 5.11 14.05 4.71
C GLY A 53 4.65 12.60 4.70
N HIS A 54 5.58 11.65 4.74
CA HIS A 54 5.26 10.23 4.74
C HIS A 54 4.59 9.76 6.04
N GLU A 55 4.59 10.58 7.08
CA GLU A 55 3.96 10.25 8.35
C GLU A 55 2.48 10.65 8.44
N GLN A 56 1.98 11.38 7.45
CA GLN A 56 0.62 11.94 7.47
C GLN A 56 -0.46 10.86 7.53
N ILE A 57 -0.32 9.82 6.72
CA ILE A 57 -1.37 8.78 6.54
C ILE A 57 -1.56 7.95 7.82
N ALA A 58 -0.48 7.46 8.43
CA ALA A 58 -0.58 6.59 9.60
C ALA A 58 -1.21 7.28 10.81
N ARG A 59 -1.18 8.61 10.84
CA ARG A 59 -1.75 9.39 11.93
C ARG A 59 -3.17 9.86 11.66
N GLY A 60 -3.79 9.31 10.61
CA GLY A 60 -5.18 9.58 10.26
C GLY A 60 -5.40 10.77 9.36
N GLY A 61 -4.32 11.41 8.91
CA GLY A 61 -4.41 12.51 7.95
C GLY A 61 -4.52 12.03 6.52
N SER A 62 -4.65 12.97 5.60
CA SER A 62 -4.76 12.69 4.17
C SER A 62 -3.68 13.42 3.39
N LEU A 63 -3.35 12.87 2.22
CA LEU A 63 -2.47 13.51 1.24
C LEU A 63 -3.24 13.68 -0.07
N VAL A 64 -3.05 14.81 -0.73
CA VAL A 64 -3.45 14.95 -2.14
C VAL A 64 -2.22 14.66 -2.99
N LEU A 65 -2.37 13.70 -3.89
CA LEU A 65 -1.34 13.29 -4.84
C LEU A 65 -1.67 13.92 -6.19
N TYR A 66 -0.70 14.63 -6.76
CA TYR A 66 -0.87 15.36 -8.02
C TYR A 66 -0.20 14.59 -9.15
N ASP A 67 -0.94 14.38 -10.24
CA ASP A 67 -0.41 13.73 -11.42
C ASP A 67 0.74 14.51 -12.03
N ALA A 68 1.74 13.81 -12.56
CA ALA A 68 2.93 14.44 -13.14
C ALA A 68 2.67 15.08 -14.49
N GLU A 69 1.68 14.61 -15.24
CA GLU A 69 1.47 15.00 -16.63
C GLU A 69 0.13 15.72 -16.89
N SER A 70 -0.76 15.72 -15.92
CA SER A 70 -2.09 16.31 -16.07
C SER A 70 -2.45 17.14 -14.84
N SER A 71 -3.66 17.71 -14.85
CA SER A 71 -4.22 18.43 -13.70
C SER A 71 -4.94 17.48 -12.73
N ASP A 72 -4.93 16.19 -12.98
CA ASP A 72 -5.56 15.21 -12.12
C ASP A 72 -4.89 15.16 -10.75
N LYS A 73 -5.69 14.92 -9.74
CA LYS A 73 -5.23 14.75 -8.37
C LYS A 73 -6.14 13.79 -7.65
N TRP A 74 -5.59 13.13 -6.65
CA TRP A 74 -6.31 12.12 -5.88
C TRP A 74 -6.02 12.29 -4.40
N GLU A 75 -7.02 12.08 -3.58
CA GLU A 75 -6.85 12.10 -2.13
C GLU A 75 -6.59 10.69 -1.62
N LEU A 76 -5.48 10.52 -0.93
CA LEU A 76 -5.12 9.29 -0.23
C LEU A 76 -5.43 9.44 1.25
N THR A 77 -6.26 8.54 1.78
CA THR A 77 -6.62 8.50 3.19
C THR A 77 -6.11 7.22 3.83
N LEU A 78 -6.10 7.16 5.15
CA LEU A 78 -5.72 5.94 5.88
C LEU A 78 -6.63 4.75 5.49
N ASN A 79 -7.94 4.96 5.40
CA ASN A 79 -8.86 3.89 5.01
C ASN A 79 -8.57 3.38 3.60
N LYS A 80 -8.32 4.27 2.66
CA LYS A 80 -7.92 3.89 1.29
C LYS A 80 -6.61 3.14 1.29
N PHE A 81 -5.63 3.61 2.05
CA PHE A 81 -4.33 2.95 2.16
C PHE A 81 -4.47 1.51 2.66
N LEU A 82 -5.18 1.31 3.76
CA LEU A 82 -5.37 -0.02 4.34
C LEU A 82 -6.11 -0.97 3.39
N ARG A 83 -7.13 -0.47 2.69
CA ARG A 83 -7.83 -1.27 1.68
C ARG A 83 -6.91 -1.59 0.51
N GLY A 84 -6.12 -0.63 0.07
CA GLY A 84 -5.16 -0.84 -1.01
C GLY A 84 -4.08 -1.84 -0.66
N LEU A 85 -3.61 -1.81 0.59
CA LEU A 85 -2.66 -2.80 1.09
C LEU A 85 -3.25 -4.20 1.07
N ALA A 86 -4.49 -4.37 1.53
CA ALA A 86 -5.18 -5.65 1.51
C ALA A 86 -5.34 -6.18 0.07
N LEU A 87 -5.80 -5.33 -0.85
CA LEU A 87 -5.95 -5.69 -2.26
C LEU A 87 -4.61 -6.09 -2.90
N ALA A 88 -3.55 -5.36 -2.58
CA ALA A 88 -2.21 -5.66 -3.09
C ALA A 88 -1.74 -7.04 -2.62
N ILE A 89 -1.90 -7.34 -1.34
CA ILE A 89 -1.53 -8.65 -0.77
C ILE A 89 -2.35 -9.76 -1.43
N GLU A 90 -3.65 -9.60 -1.56
CA GLU A 90 -4.54 -10.57 -2.21
C GLU A 90 -4.17 -10.81 -3.67
N SER A 91 -3.63 -9.80 -4.33
CA SER A 91 -3.21 -9.88 -5.73
C SER A 91 -1.79 -10.43 -5.91
N GLY A 92 -1.12 -10.77 -4.83
CA GLY A 92 0.20 -11.38 -4.88
C GLY A 92 1.37 -10.41 -4.80
N VAL A 93 1.15 -9.15 -4.44
CA VAL A 93 2.24 -8.22 -4.15
C VAL A 93 3.02 -8.75 -2.94
N SER A 94 4.33 -8.73 -3.04
CA SER A 94 5.23 -9.37 -2.08
C SER A 94 5.28 -8.59 -0.77
N VAL A 95 4.38 -8.94 0.14
CA VAL A 95 4.38 -8.46 1.52
C VAL A 95 4.29 -9.70 2.42
N THR A 96 5.27 -9.88 3.27
CA THR A 96 5.33 -11.03 4.18
C THR A 96 4.50 -10.76 5.43
N ILE A 97 3.80 -11.79 5.90
CA ILE A 97 3.07 -11.75 7.15
C ILE A 97 3.74 -12.72 8.12
N ASP A 98 4.11 -12.23 9.30
CA ASP A 98 4.68 -13.08 10.33
C ASP A 98 3.59 -14.00 10.89
N ALA A 99 3.82 -15.32 10.79
CA ALA A 99 2.86 -16.31 11.19
C ALA A 99 2.57 -16.31 12.69
N GLU A 100 3.54 -15.92 13.52
CA GLU A 100 3.38 -15.90 14.98
C GLU A 100 2.66 -14.64 15.47
N SER A 101 3.10 -13.47 15.01
CA SER A 101 2.57 -12.20 15.50
C SER A 101 1.35 -11.70 14.70
N GLY A 102 1.22 -12.13 13.45
CA GLY A 102 0.22 -11.62 12.53
C GLY A 102 0.55 -10.27 11.95
N TYR A 103 1.69 -9.66 12.30
CA TYR A 103 2.12 -8.39 11.75
C TYR A 103 2.71 -8.56 10.36
N ILE A 104 2.49 -7.58 9.50
CA ILE A 104 3.18 -7.53 8.22
C ILE A 104 4.65 -7.18 8.44
N ASP A 105 5.49 -7.66 7.53
CA ASP A 105 6.90 -7.30 7.48
C ASP A 105 7.13 -6.51 6.19
N THR A 106 7.52 -5.25 6.32
CA THR A 106 7.71 -4.33 5.20
C THR A 106 9.16 -4.30 4.70
N SER A 107 10.03 -5.14 5.25
CA SER A 107 11.46 -5.12 4.87
C SER A 107 11.72 -5.40 3.39
N ASP A 108 10.82 -6.14 2.73
CA ASP A 108 10.94 -6.46 1.30
C ASP A 108 10.09 -5.55 0.41
N VAL A 109 9.44 -4.54 0.97
CA VAL A 109 8.65 -3.60 0.17
C VAL A 109 9.59 -2.59 -0.47
N ASP A 110 9.80 -2.74 -1.77
CA ASP A 110 10.57 -1.82 -2.59
C ASP A 110 9.67 -0.76 -3.24
N GLY A 111 10.27 0.10 -4.07
CA GLY A 111 9.53 1.16 -4.75
C GLY A 111 8.40 0.63 -5.64
N GLU A 112 8.63 -0.47 -6.34
CA GLU A 112 7.61 -1.09 -7.19
C GLU A 112 6.44 -1.63 -6.36
N CYS A 113 6.71 -2.30 -5.26
CA CYS A 113 5.68 -2.79 -4.36
C CYS A 113 4.89 -1.63 -3.73
N ALA A 114 5.58 -0.58 -3.29
CA ALA A 114 4.94 0.61 -2.73
C ALA A 114 4.04 1.29 -3.77
N ASP A 115 4.49 1.40 -5.01
CA ASP A 115 3.69 1.95 -6.11
C ASP A 115 2.41 1.15 -6.32
N MET A 116 2.50 -0.17 -6.35
CA MET A 116 1.33 -1.04 -6.50
C MET A 116 0.33 -0.83 -5.37
N ILE A 117 0.80 -0.75 -4.13
CA ILE A 117 -0.06 -0.52 -2.96
C ILE A 117 -0.81 0.80 -3.11
N ILE A 118 -0.13 1.87 -3.49
CA ILE A 118 -0.77 3.18 -3.67
C ILE A 118 -1.79 3.15 -4.81
N ARG A 119 -1.48 2.49 -5.93
CA ARG A 119 -2.42 2.36 -7.05
C ARG A 119 -3.68 1.60 -6.64
N TYR A 120 -3.54 0.51 -5.92
CA TYR A 120 -4.70 -0.20 -5.37
C TYR A 120 -5.49 0.68 -4.39
N ALA A 121 -4.81 1.49 -3.59
CA ALA A 121 -5.46 2.39 -2.64
C ALA A 121 -6.30 3.46 -3.34
N LEU A 122 -5.79 4.03 -4.43
CA LEU A 122 -6.47 5.11 -5.15
C LEU A 122 -7.51 4.60 -6.12
N PHE A 123 -7.24 3.51 -6.82
CA PHE A 123 -8.02 3.09 -7.99
C PHE A 123 -8.71 1.74 -7.80
N GLY A 124 -8.37 0.98 -6.76
CA GLY A 124 -8.89 -0.36 -6.53
C GLY A 124 -8.35 -1.43 -7.49
N GLU A 125 -7.47 -1.04 -8.41
CA GLU A 125 -6.84 -1.93 -9.38
C GLU A 125 -5.51 -1.34 -9.85
N LEU A 126 -4.69 -2.16 -10.51
CA LEU A 126 -3.49 -1.66 -11.15
C LEU A 126 -3.83 -1.00 -12.47
N ILE A 127 -3.56 0.30 -12.56
CA ILE A 127 -3.73 1.07 -13.79
C ILE A 127 -2.35 1.37 -14.34
N PHE A 128 -2.10 0.92 -15.57
CA PHE A 128 -0.88 1.22 -16.30
C PHE A 128 -1.23 2.20 -17.41
N GLY A 129 -0.63 3.34 -17.36
CA GLY A 129 -0.96 4.34 -18.38
C GLY A 129 0.10 5.31 -18.60
#